data_d4b460fb6f2ee8a17d7a1a65ec7251d2
#
_entry.id   d4b460fb6f2ee8a17d7a1a65ec7251d2
#
_cell.length_a   1.000
_cell.length_b   1.000
_cell.length_c   1.000
_cell.angle_alpha   90.00
_cell.angle_beta   90.00
_cell.angle_gamma   90.00
#
_symmetry.space_group_name_H-M   'P 1'
#
loop_
_entity.id
_entity.type
_entity.pdbx_description
1 polymer ?
#
loop_
_entity_poly.entity_id
_entity_poly.type
_entity_poly.pdbx_seq_one_letter_code
_entity_poly.pdbx_strand_id
1 'polypeptide(L)'
;MAGTAKHIIILGGGITGLQTALSLLTCRRAYKVTLLATHFPGDNSIQYTSPLAGGHWRSHVGLAASDAHVRAWDARTYETWTQLLDGKVGEGDKKDTYEDRVKRTGLGFRESRNYWAKEGEETEPNGDGLWWKNTVEGFQILSLPETIDEKPPAGAIFGIKYKSICINVPQYLSYLFSEVTRLGARTIKASVDVSSGLDGAVRDAKRIVLASDPSSVFALVNATGLSARHIVSAEEASKLYPIRGQTVLVKGEALRSRTYVDFAGAEDIAYVVPRPGSGTTIIGGCKQVGNWAEDIDEGLNERILETAKREGMAEELRTGEDGGFEVVSVQVGWRPGRKGGPRVEIEVEGGGKVDGVWLVHAYGHAGGGYQASVGSAERVVEILGGL
;
A
#
# COMPACT_ATOMS: atom_id res chain seq x y z
N MET A 1 34.55 -12.14 15.59
CA MET A 1 34.25 -12.81 14.31
C MET A 1 32.91 -12.28 13.85
N ALA A 2 32.81 -11.62 12.70
CA ALA A 2 31.54 -11.25 12.11
C ALA A 2 30.83 -12.55 11.72
N GLY A 3 29.67 -12.83 12.35
CA GLY A 3 28.85 -13.98 12.00
C GLY A 3 28.48 -13.93 10.52
N THR A 4 28.38 -15.08 9.86
CA THR A 4 27.91 -15.17 8.47
C THR A 4 26.51 -14.56 8.37
N ALA A 5 26.29 -13.68 7.38
CA ALA A 5 25.01 -13.04 7.14
C ALA A 5 23.91 -14.10 6.93
N LYS A 6 22.81 -14.01 7.67
CA LYS A 6 21.65 -14.91 7.52
C LYS A 6 20.97 -14.64 6.17
N HIS A 7 20.84 -15.68 5.33
CA HIS A 7 20.20 -15.55 4.01
C HIS A 7 18.67 -15.64 4.11
N ILE A 8 17.99 -14.61 3.66
CA ILE A 8 16.51 -14.49 3.65
C ILE A 8 16.02 -14.49 2.20
N ILE A 9 15.08 -15.38 1.90
CA ILE A 9 14.30 -15.35 0.66
C ILE A 9 13.01 -14.60 0.92
N ILE A 10 12.66 -13.64 0.07
CA ILE A 10 11.35 -12.96 0.11
C ILE A 10 10.59 -13.36 -1.15
N LEU A 11 9.44 -14.02 -0.99
CA LEU A 11 8.50 -14.30 -2.07
C LEU A 11 7.56 -13.12 -2.27
N GLY A 12 7.67 -12.45 -3.41
CA GLY A 12 6.83 -11.32 -3.80
C GLY A 12 7.60 -10.03 -4.00
N GLY A 13 7.39 -9.39 -5.17
CA GLY A 13 8.00 -8.13 -5.59
C GLY A 13 7.10 -6.90 -5.47
N GLY A 14 5.98 -7.02 -4.71
CA GLY A 14 5.09 -5.91 -4.40
C GLY A 14 5.59 -5.04 -3.23
N ILE A 15 4.75 -4.08 -2.82
CA ILE A 15 5.11 -3.12 -1.76
C ILE A 15 5.58 -3.82 -0.48
N THR A 16 4.89 -4.89 -0.04
CA THR A 16 5.25 -5.61 1.19
C THR A 16 6.61 -6.27 1.06
N GLY A 17 6.89 -6.96 -0.05
CA GLY A 17 8.18 -7.64 -0.26
C GLY A 17 9.33 -6.65 -0.42
N LEU A 18 9.16 -5.59 -1.21
CA LEU A 18 10.19 -4.57 -1.41
C LEU A 18 10.50 -3.80 -0.13
N GLN A 19 9.48 -3.39 0.61
CA GLN A 19 9.68 -2.68 1.88
C GLN A 19 10.33 -3.60 2.94
N THR A 20 9.95 -4.89 2.99
CA THR A 20 10.60 -5.87 3.86
C THR A 20 12.07 -6.04 3.50
N ALA A 21 12.40 -6.14 2.21
CA ALA A 21 13.78 -6.22 1.76
C ALA A 21 14.60 -4.99 2.18
N LEU A 22 14.03 -3.79 1.99
CA LEU A 22 14.69 -2.54 2.40
C LEU A 22 14.93 -2.51 3.91
N SER A 23 13.93 -2.85 4.72
CA SER A 23 14.04 -2.87 6.18
C SER A 23 15.08 -3.88 6.68
N LEU A 24 15.19 -5.07 6.03
CA LEU A 24 16.23 -6.06 6.35
C LEU A 24 17.63 -5.58 5.99
N LEU A 25 17.79 -4.92 4.85
CA LEU A 25 19.09 -4.45 4.37
C LEU A 25 19.61 -3.21 5.11
N THR A 26 18.70 -2.44 5.72
CA THR A 26 19.04 -1.22 6.46
C THR A 26 19.07 -1.39 7.97
N CYS A 27 18.62 -2.53 8.51
CA CYS A 27 18.70 -2.80 9.93
C CYS A 27 20.15 -3.06 10.39
N ARG A 28 20.37 -3.02 11.72
CA ARG A 28 21.71 -3.21 12.31
C ARG A 28 22.30 -4.62 12.12
N ARG A 29 21.50 -5.60 11.71
CA ARG A 29 21.91 -7.00 11.53
C ARG A 29 22.32 -7.23 10.09
N ALA A 30 23.30 -8.08 9.87
CA ALA A 30 23.73 -8.46 8.54
C ALA A 30 22.79 -9.54 7.96
N TYR A 31 21.99 -9.18 6.99
CA TYR A 31 21.17 -10.11 6.20
C TYR A 31 21.63 -10.11 4.75
N LYS A 32 21.60 -11.30 4.14
CA LYS A 32 21.67 -11.48 2.69
C LYS A 32 20.22 -11.66 2.20
N VAL A 33 19.77 -10.84 1.27
CA VAL A 33 18.37 -10.84 0.83
C VAL A 33 18.29 -11.25 -0.64
N THR A 34 17.40 -12.20 -0.93
CA THR A 34 16.99 -12.55 -2.30
C THR A 34 15.48 -12.34 -2.44
N LEU A 35 15.10 -11.44 -3.35
CA LEU A 35 13.70 -11.28 -3.78
C LEU A 35 13.42 -12.25 -4.93
N LEU A 36 12.45 -13.12 -4.75
CA LEU A 36 11.95 -14.07 -5.76
C LEU A 36 10.50 -13.74 -6.06
N ALA A 37 10.18 -13.34 -7.29
CA ALA A 37 8.83 -12.93 -7.63
C ALA A 37 8.51 -13.15 -9.12
N THR A 38 7.23 -13.39 -9.41
CA THR A 38 6.70 -13.44 -10.78
C THR A 38 6.69 -12.04 -11.41
N HIS A 39 6.41 -11.01 -10.60
CA HIS A 39 6.29 -9.63 -11.03
C HIS A 39 7.19 -8.70 -10.20
N PHE A 40 7.79 -7.72 -10.88
CA PHE A 40 8.56 -6.63 -10.31
C PHE A 40 8.07 -5.28 -10.84
N PRO A 41 8.50 -4.14 -10.26
CA PRO A 41 8.17 -2.81 -10.77
C PRO A 41 8.41 -2.67 -12.28
N GLY A 42 7.42 -2.15 -12.99
CA GLY A 42 7.38 -2.08 -14.45
C GLY A 42 6.51 -3.16 -15.11
N ASP A 43 6.21 -4.25 -14.41
CA ASP A 43 5.27 -5.26 -14.92
C ASP A 43 3.82 -4.78 -14.78
N ASN A 44 3.00 -5.15 -15.77
CA ASN A 44 1.57 -4.87 -15.79
C ASN A 44 0.80 -6.20 -15.74
N SER A 45 0.16 -6.47 -14.61
CA SER A 45 -0.68 -7.66 -14.39
C SER A 45 -1.69 -7.37 -13.30
N ILE A 46 -2.92 -7.86 -13.45
CA ILE A 46 -3.95 -7.76 -12.39
C ILE A 46 -3.53 -8.51 -11.11
N GLN A 47 -2.70 -9.55 -11.25
CA GLN A 47 -2.15 -10.29 -10.11
C GLN A 47 -1.07 -9.49 -9.37
N TYR A 48 -0.56 -8.42 -9.97
CA TYR A 48 0.40 -7.50 -9.37
C TYR A 48 -0.30 -6.23 -8.90
N THR A 49 -0.99 -6.30 -7.77
CA THR A 49 -1.88 -5.24 -7.26
C THR A 49 -1.14 -3.95 -6.90
N SER A 50 0.12 -4.02 -6.47
CA SER A 50 0.84 -2.87 -5.92
C SER A 50 0.87 -1.65 -6.84
N PRO A 51 1.14 -1.72 -8.16
CA PRO A 51 1.14 -0.56 -9.05
C PRO A 51 -0.25 0.08 -9.25
N LEU A 52 -1.32 -0.68 -8.97
CA LEU A 52 -2.71 -0.30 -9.24
C LEU A 52 -3.38 0.42 -8.06
N ALA A 53 -2.65 0.62 -6.96
CA ALA A 53 -3.17 1.32 -5.77
C ALA A 53 -3.38 2.83 -6.02
N GLY A 54 -4.33 3.41 -5.30
CA GLY A 54 -4.61 4.85 -5.38
C GLY A 54 -3.46 5.71 -4.87
N GLY A 55 -2.77 5.26 -3.82
CA GLY A 55 -1.55 5.93 -3.35
C GLY A 55 -1.80 7.10 -2.40
N HIS A 56 -2.53 6.90 -1.34
CA HIS A 56 -2.80 7.92 -0.32
C HIS A 56 -2.61 7.35 1.08
N TRP A 57 -1.92 8.07 1.95
CA TRP A 57 -1.86 7.70 3.36
C TRP A 57 -3.11 8.23 4.08
N ARG A 58 -3.97 7.33 4.42
CA ARG A 58 -5.11 7.50 5.32
C ARG A 58 -5.38 6.17 5.98
N SER A 59 -5.27 6.10 7.30
CA SER A 59 -5.61 4.85 7.98
C SER A 59 -7.12 4.59 7.92
N HIS A 60 -7.45 3.35 7.61
CA HIS A 60 -8.81 2.80 7.63
C HIS A 60 -9.03 1.83 8.80
N VAL A 61 -8.10 1.81 9.74
CA VAL A 61 -8.11 0.92 10.90
C VAL A 61 -8.94 1.58 12.00
N GLY A 62 -9.93 0.87 12.52
CA GLY A 62 -10.77 1.33 13.61
C GLY A 62 -10.07 1.30 14.98
N LEU A 63 -10.84 1.60 16.04
CA LEU A 63 -10.34 1.69 17.42
C LEU A 63 -10.24 0.35 18.14
N ALA A 64 -10.68 -0.75 17.55
CA ALA A 64 -10.64 -2.07 18.18
C ALA A 64 -9.25 -2.41 18.73
N ALA A 65 -9.19 -2.95 19.95
CA ALA A 65 -7.93 -3.28 20.61
C ALA A 65 -7.10 -4.30 19.82
N SER A 66 -7.76 -5.24 19.11
CA SER A 66 -7.13 -6.22 18.21
C SER A 66 -6.28 -5.57 17.12
N ASP A 67 -6.62 -4.35 16.71
CA ASP A 67 -6.01 -3.66 15.58
C ASP A 67 -4.90 -2.68 16.00
N ALA A 68 -4.58 -2.61 17.30
CA ALA A 68 -3.58 -1.69 17.84
C ALA A 68 -2.21 -1.82 17.13
N HIS A 69 -1.82 -3.04 16.77
CA HIS A 69 -0.57 -3.30 16.06
C HIS A 69 -0.59 -2.72 14.63
N VAL A 70 -1.73 -2.80 13.92
CA VAL A 70 -1.87 -2.22 12.58
C VAL A 70 -1.84 -0.70 12.64
N ARG A 71 -2.48 -0.09 13.65
CA ARG A 71 -2.39 1.36 13.89
C ARG A 71 -0.94 1.81 14.10
N ALA A 72 -0.17 1.05 14.88
CA ALA A 72 1.24 1.35 15.08
C ALA A 72 2.06 1.26 13.77
N TRP A 73 1.76 0.30 12.89
CA TRP A 73 2.42 0.20 11.58
C TRP A 73 2.07 1.36 10.66
N ASP A 74 0.80 1.79 10.65
CA ASP A 74 0.35 2.93 9.88
C ASP A 74 1.05 4.22 10.35
N ALA A 75 1.08 4.46 11.66
CA ALA A 75 1.75 5.61 12.25
C ALA A 75 3.25 5.61 11.91
N ARG A 76 3.92 4.46 12.06
CA ARG A 76 5.34 4.32 11.75
C ARG A 76 5.66 4.62 10.28
N THR A 77 4.77 4.22 9.39
CA THR A 77 4.93 4.50 7.95
C THR A 77 4.81 6.00 7.67
N TYR A 78 3.81 6.68 8.24
CA TYR A 78 3.65 8.13 8.09
C TYR A 78 4.89 8.88 8.60
N GLU A 79 5.36 8.53 9.79
CA GLU A 79 6.57 9.12 10.38
C GLU A 79 7.79 8.95 9.46
N THR A 80 8.04 7.72 8.99
CA THR A 80 9.20 7.42 8.14
C THR A 80 9.14 8.18 6.82
N TRP A 81 7.98 8.23 6.18
CA TRP A 81 7.81 8.97 4.93
C TRP A 81 7.92 10.48 5.12
N THR A 82 7.43 11.01 6.26
CA THR A 82 7.62 12.41 6.62
C THR A 82 9.12 12.72 6.78
N GLN A 83 9.85 11.89 7.52
CA GLN A 83 11.30 12.04 7.69
C GLN A 83 12.07 11.96 6.36
N LEU A 84 11.65 11.08 5.45
CA LEU A 84 12.22 10.95 4.10
C LEU A 84 11.98 12.22 3.26
N LEU A 85 10.77 12.75 3.29
CA LEU A 85 10.41 13.99 2.58
C LEU A 85 11.08 15.24 3.19
N ASP A 86 11.30 15.25 4.49
CA ASP A 86 12.05 16.30 5.19
C ASP A 86 13.57 16.21 5.01
N GLY A 87 14.08 15.13 4.40
CA GLY A 87 15.51 14.88 4.22
C GLY A 87 16.24 14.51 5.50
N LYS A 88 15.52 13.99 6.52
CA LYS A 88 16.08 13.55 7.79
C LYS A 88 16.60 12.11 7.76
N VAL A 89 16.09 11.30 6.82
CA VAL A 89 16.47 9.89 6.61
C VAL A 89 16.57 9.60 5.12
N GLY A 90 17.21 8.48 4.78
CA GLY A 90 17.45 8.06 3.40
C GLY A 90 18.76 8.57 2.85
N GLU A 91 19.28 7.90 1.81
CA GLU A 91 20.45 8.34 1.09
C GLU A 91 20.03 9.33 -0.01
N GLY A 92 20.17 10.59 0.26
CA GLY A 92 20.18 11.68 -0.70
C GLY A 92 21.41 12.52 -0.47
N ASP A 93 21.84 13.26 -1.48
CA ASP A 93 22.82 14.31 -1.26
C ASP A 93 22.22 15.25 -0.21
N LYS A 94 23.02 15.72 0.78
CA LYS A 94 22.60 16.74 1.75
C LYS A 94 22.05 18.02 1.12
N LYS A 95 22.21 18.15 -0.21
CA LYS A 95 21.70 19.24 -1.03
C LYS A 95 20.37 18.95 -1.71
N ASP A 96 19.81 17.70 -1.61
CA ASP A 96 18.52 17.39 -2.22
C ASP A 96 17.43 18.33 -1.74
N THR A 97 16.75 18.98 -2.67
CA THR A 97 15.55 19.76 -2.39
C THR A 97 14.36 18.86 -2.08
N TYR A 98 13.27 19.45 -1.62
CA TYR A 98 12.00 18.71 -1.46
C TYR A 98 11.54 18.14 -2.81
N GLU A 99 11.62 18.91 -3.88
CA GLU A 99 11.24 18.51 -5.24
C GLU A 99 12.09 17.33 -5.75
N ASP A 100 13.39 17.33 -5.46
CA ASP A 100 14.26 16.20 -5.81
C ASP A 100 13.84 14.93 -5.08
N ARG A 101 13.46 15.03 -3.80
CA ARG A 101 12.95 13.89 -3.02
C ARG A 101 11.63 13.39 -3.56
N VAL A 102 10.67 14.29 -3.89
CA VAL A 102 9.41 13.94 -4.54
C VAL A 102 9.66 13.20 -5.85
N LYS A 103 10.49 13.76 -6.73
CA LYS A 103 10.83 13.15 -8.03
C LYS A 103 11.50 11.79 -7.88
N ARG A 104 12.40 11.63 -6.92
CA ARG A 104 13.10 10.38 -6.67
C ARG A 104 12.19 9.32 -6.09
N THR A 105 11.41 9.66 -5.07
CA THR A 105 10.61 8.69 -4.32
C THR A 105 9.19 8.51 -4.84
N GLY A 106 8.62 9.52 -5.50
CA GLY A 106 7.20 9.54 -5.85
C GLY A 106 6.28 9.83 -4.64
N LEU A 107 6.85 10.13 -3.47
CA LEU A 107 6.08 10.58 -2.30
C LEU A 107 5.94 12.11 -2.35
N GLY A 108 4.84 12.65 -1.85
CA GLY A 108 4.68 14.09 -1.74
C GLY A 108 3.60 14.49 -0.76
N PHE A 109 3.86 15.56 0.01
CA PHE A 109 2.86 16.12 0.89
C PHE A 109 1.72 16.75 0.09
N ARG A 110 0.49 16.48 0.51
CA ARG A 110 -0.72 17.14 0.01
C ARG A 110 -1.68 17.40 1.18
N GLU A 111 -2.38 18.52 1.13
CA GLU A 111 -3.57 18.68 1.97
C GLU A 111 -4.59 17.62 1.59
N SER A 112 -5.12 16.91 2.57
CA SER A 112 -6.22 15.97 2.41
C SER A 112 -7.47 16.52 3.07
N ARG A 113 -8.60 16.48 2.35
CA ARG A 113 -9.92 16.81 2.88
C ARG A 113 -10.82 15.61 2.80
N ASN A 114 -11.38 15.23 3.93
CA ASN A 114 -12.30 14.12 4.01
C ASN A 114 -13.66 14.62 4.53
N TYR A 115 -14.72 14.15 3.90
CA TYR A 115 -16.09 14.48 4.26
C TYR A 115 -16.93 13.22 4.39
N TRP A 116 -17.86 13.22 5.34
CA TRP A 116 -18.79 12.12 5.58
C TRP A 116 -20.24 12.63 5.50
N ALA A 117 -21.11 11.80 4.92
CA ALA A 117 -22.54 12.07 4.80
C ALA A 117 -23.38 11.30 5.86
N LYS A 118 -22.78 10.39 6.63
CA LYS A 118 -23.45 9.62 7.67
C LYS A 118 -22.62 9.57 8.95
N GLU A 119 -23.32 9.44 10.07
CA GLU A 119 -22.68 9.20 11.37
C GLU A 119 -22.03 7.81 11.44
N GLY A 120 -20.96 7.69 12.19
CA GLY A 120 -20.20 6.46 12.43
C GLY A 120 -18.99 6.71 13.30
N GLU A 121 -18.16 5.69 13.53
CA GLU A 121 -16.97 5.79 14.37
C GLU A 121 -16.05 6.96 13.94
N GLU A 122 -15.80 7.12 12.64
CA GLU A 122 -14.93 8.17 12.12
C GLU A 122 -15.48 9.61 12.29
N THR A 123 -16.77 9.76 12.55
CA THR A 123 -17.46 11.06 12.73
C THR A 123 -17.72 11.41 14.19
N GLU A 124 -17.17 10.65 15.14
CA GLU A 124 -17.25 10.95 16.57
C GLU A 124 -16.79 12.39 16.86
N PRO A 125 -17.42 13.08 17.84
CA PRO A 125 -17.09 14.44 18.20
C PRO A 125 -15.58 14.64 18.42
N ASN A 126 -15.08 15.82 18.08
CA ASN A 126 -13.67 16.17 18.18
C ASN A 126 -12.69 15.28 17.38
N GLY A 127 -13.22 14.45 16.44
CA GLY A 127 -12.44 13.49 15.69
C GLY A 127 -11.90 12.34 16.55
N ASP A 128 -12.59 11.99 17.64
CA ASP A 128 -12.13 10.97 18.59
C ASP A 128 -12.13 9.56 17.96
N GLY A 129 -12.98 9.33 16.96
CA GLY A 129 -12.96 8.11 16.14
C GLY A 129 -11.77 8.00 15.18
N LEU A 130 -11.02 9.07 14.98
CA LEU A 130 -9.86 9.11 14.10
C LEU A 130 -8.57 9.02 14.95
N TRP A 131 -8.18 7.82 15.33
CA TRP A 131 -7.02 7.55 16.19
C TRP A 131 -5.74 8.27 15.74
N TRP A 132 -5.60 8.47 14.44
CA TRP A 132 -4.43 9.06 13.80
C TRP A 132 -4.41 10.60 13.79
N LYS A 133 -5.44 11.26 14.33
CA LYS A 133 -5.55 12.74 14.35
C LYS A 133 -4.33 13.42 14.97
N ASN A 134 -3.69 12.78 15.96
CA ASN A 134 -2.48 13.28 16.62
C ASN A 134 -1.19 12.77 15.95
N THR A 135 -1.28 11.88 14.97
CA THR A 135 -0.14 11.38 14.21
C THR A 135 0.20 12.28 13.03
N VAL A 136 -0.82 12.86 12.40
CA VAL A 136 -0.65 13.69 11.21
C VAL A 136 -0.47 15.17 11.58
N GLU A 137 0.24 15.91 10.72
CA GLU A 137 0.39 17.35 10.87
C GLU A 137 -0.84 18.10 10.36
N GLY A 138 -1.20 19.20 11.02
CA GLY A 138 -2.23 20.13 10.56
C GLY A 138 -3.66 19.57 10.58
N PHE A 139 -3.94 18.59 11.45
CA PHE A 139 -5.30 18.07 11.62
C PHE A 139 -6.24 19.16 12.12
N GLN A 140 -7.35 19.33 11.41
CA GLN A 140 -8.41 20.28 11.76
C GLN A 140 -9.77 19.70 11.39
N ILE A 141 -10.76 19.88 12.27
CA ILE A 141 -12.17 19.67 11.95
C ILE A 141 -12.68 20.91 11.21
N LEU A 142 -13.40 20.70 10.14
CA LEU A 142 -13.94 21.78 9.31
C LEU A 142 -15.30 22.25 9.85
N SER A 143 -15.49 23.56 9.92
CA SER A 143 -16.77 24.15 10.26
C SER A 143 -17.71 24.06 9.06
N LEU A 144 -18.70 23.19 9.12
CA LEU A 144 -19.74 23.04 8.10
C LEU A 144 -20.97 23.92 8.45
N PRO A 145 -21.65 24.55 7.46
CA PRO A 145 -21.43 24.48 6.00
C PRO A 145 -20.40 25.47 5.46
N GLU A 146 -19.78 26.29 6.29
CA GLU A 146 -18.85 27.35 5.87
C GLU A 146 -17.38 26.88 5.99
N THR A 147 -16.74 26.61 4.86
CA THR A 147 -15.28 26.59 4.78
C THR A 147 -14.81 27.74 3.94
N ILE A 148 -13.78 28.45 4.40
CA ILE A 148 -13.27 29.70 3.76
C ILE A 148 -12.75 29.43 2.35
N ASP A 149 -12.20 28.23 2.11
CA ASP A 149 -11.44 27.92 0.89
C ASP A 149 -12.15 26.98 -0.09
N GLU A 150 -13.23 26.32 0.31
CA GLU A 150 -13.91 25.31 -0.51
C GLU A 150 -15.32 25.04 0.04
N LYS A 151 -16.28 25.01 -0.86
CA LYS A 151 -17.65 24.61 -0.51
C LYS A 151 -17.64 23.10 -0.19
N PRO A 152 -18.09 22.67 1.01
CA PRO A 152 -18.23 21.26 1.30
C PRO A 152 -19.27 20.60 0.40
N PRO A 153 -19.16 19.28 0.13
CA PRO A 153 -20.18 18.57 -0.64
C PRO A 153 -21.54 18.66 0.05
N ALA A 154 -22.61 18.73 -0.75
CA ALA A 154 -23.95 18.81 -0.21
C ALA A 154 -24.29 17.54 0.60
N GLY A 155 -24.81 17.74 1.82
CA GLY A 155 -25.11 16.63 2.73
C GLY A 155 -23.95 16.17 3.61
N ALA A 156 -22.80 16.84 3.57
CA ALA A 156 -21.71 16.58 4.51
C ALA A 156 -22.16 16.92 5.95
N ILE A 157 -22.02 15.98 6.87
CA ILE A 157 -22.30 16.15 8.30
C ILE A 157 -21.02 16.34 9.12
N PHE A 158 -19.88 15.86 8.59
CA PHE A 158 -18.57 15.96 9.22
C PHE A 158 -17.50 16.17 8.15
N GLY A 159 -16.49 16.95 8.49
CA GLY A 159 -15.38 17.24 7.60
C GLY A 159 -14.09 17.48 8.35
N ILE A 160 -12.97 17.03 7.78
CA ILE A 160 -11.62 17.27 8.33
C ILE A 160 -10.66 17.66 7.22
N LYS A 161 -9.57 18.31 7.62
CA LYS A 161 -8.36 18.44 6.78
C LYS A 161 -7.10 18.15 7.56
N TYR A 162 -6.07 17.70 6.86
CA TYR A 162 -4.76 17.42 7.43
C TYR A 162 -3.68 17.36 6.32
N LYS A 163 -2.42 17.43 6.72
CA LYS A 163 -1.27 17.20 5.82
C LYS A 163 -1.07 15.69 5.65
N SER A 164 -1.41 15.18 4.49
CA SER A 164 -1.21 13.78 4.14
C SER A 164 -0.06 13.59 3.15
N ILE A 165 0.26 12.33 2.86
CA ILE A 165 1.25 11.92 1.88
C ILE A 165 0.52 11.18 0.76
N CYS A 166 0.60 11.74 -0.45
CA CYS A 166 0.18 11.08 -1.68
C CYS A 166 1.37 10.39 -2.33
N ILE A 167 1.10 9.37 -3.11
CA ILE A 167 2.11 8.46 -3.65
C ILE A 167 1.92 8.30 -5.16
N ASN A 168 2.91 8.63 -5.93
CA ASN A 168 3.06 8.12 -7.27
C ASN A 168 3.53 6.66 -7.17
N VAL A 169 2.58 5.74 -7.14
CA VAL A 169 2.79 4.33 -6.77
C VAL A 169 3.83 3.64 -7.64
N PRO A 170 3.78 3.74 -8.99
CA PRO A 170 4.81 3.16 -9.85
C PRO A 170 6.21 3.71 -9.54
N GLN A 171 6.33 5.02 -9.28
CA GLN A 171 7.61 5.65 -8.96
C GLN A 171 8.13 5.18 -7.60
N TYR A 172 7.26 5.07 -6.59
CA TYR A 172 7.68 4.60 -5.26
C TYR A 172 8.15 3.13 -5.28
N LEU A 173 7.47 2.28 -6.03
CA LEU A 173 7.92 0.88 -6.22
C LEU A 173 9.27 0.84 -6.93
N SER A 174 9.46 1.64 -7.98
CA SER A 174 10.74 1.74 -8.69
C SER A 174 11.87 2.26 -7.79
N TYR A 175 11.56 3.24 -6.94
CA TYR A 175 12.50 3.73 -5.91
C TYR A 175 12.91 2.61 -4.95
N LEU A 176 11.93 1.90 -4.35
CA LEU A 176 12.23 0.79 -3.44
C LEU A 176 13.07 -0.31 -4.12
N PHE A 177 12.71 -0.67 -5.36
CA PHE A 177 13.43 -1.68 -6.13
C PHE A 177 14.88 -1.26 -6.42
N SER A 178 15.10 0.00 -6.77
CA SER A 178 16.43 0.56 -6.98
C SER A 178 17.25 0.56 -5.69
N GLU A 179 16.66 0.95 -4.56
CA GLU A 179 17.34 0.99 -3.26
C GLU A 179 17.73 -0.42 -2.77
N VAL A 180 16.82 -1.39 -2.85
CA VAL A 180 17.16 -2.76 -2.42
C VAL A 180 18.24 -3.37 -3.31
N THR A 181 18.22 -3.09 -4.62
CA THR A 181 19.26 -3.55 -5.56
C THR A 181 20.61 -2.89 -5.25
N ARG A 182 20.62 -1.58 -5.02
CA ARG A 182 21.82 -0.82 -4.64
C ARG A 182 22.42 -1.33 -3.33
N LEU A 183 21.59 -1.72 -2.36
CA LEU A 183 22.01 -2.31 -1.09
C LEU A 183 22.41 -3.78 -1.18
N GLY A 184 22.41 -4.36 -2.39
CA GLY A 184 22.93 -5.70 -2.65
C GLY A 184 21.88 -6.81 -2.54
N ALA A 185 20.57 -6.50 -2.56
CA ALA A 185 19.58 -7.54 -2.74
C ALA A 185 19.72 -8.19 -4.11
N ARG A 186 19.62 -9.51 -4.13
CA ARG A 186 19.51 -10.26 -5.36
C ARG A 186 18.05 -10.35 -5.77
N THR A 187 17.76 -10.19 -7.05
CA THR A 187 16.42 -10.33 -7.61
C THR A 187 16.35 -11.46 -8.61
N ILE A 188 15.32 -12.31 -8.50
CA ILE A 188 15.05 -13.43 -9.41
C ILE A 188 13.61 -13.34 -9.88
N LYS A 189 13.41 -13.17 -11.19
CA LYS A 189 12.07 -13.18 -11.79
C LYS A 189 11.70 -14.60 -12.17
N ALA A 190 10.93 -15.26 -11.32
CA ALA A 190 10.40 -16.61 -11.54
C ALA A 190 9.16 -16.84 -10.69
N SER A 191 8.35 -17.84 -11.09
CA SER A 191 7.23 -18.35 -10.30
C SER A 191 7.68 -19.59 -9.54
N VAL A 192 7.19 -19.76 -8.31
CA VAL A 192 7.37 -21.00 -7.56
C VAL A 192 6.25 -21.99 -7.87
N ASP A 193 6.57 -23.28 -7.84
CA ASP A 193 5.57 -24.35 -7.93
C ASP A 193 4.79 -24.42 -6.61
N VAL A 194 3.49 -24.18 -6.71
CA VAL A 194 2.54 -24.20 -5.57
C VAL A 194 1.66 -25.45 -5.54
N SER A 195 1.86 -26.39 -6.45
CA SER A 195 1.02 -27.59 -6.59
C SER A 195 1.04 -28.50 -5.34
N SER A 196 2.12 -28.46 -4.59
CA SER A 196 2.29 -29.17 -3.32
C SER A 196 2.14 -28.27 -2.09
N GLY A 197 1.39 -27.18 -2.21
CA GLY A 197 1.13 -26.24 -1.14
C GLY A 197 2.39 -25.58 -0.58
N LEU A 198 2.39 -25.33 0.73
CA LEU A 198 3.44 -24.58 1.41
C LEU A 198 4.82 -25.25 1.33
N ASP A 199 4.88 -26.54 1.58
CA ASP A 199 6.15 -27.31 1.52
C ASP A 199 6.75 -27.31 0.11
N GLY A 200 5.89 -27.45 -0.91
CA GLY A 200 6.30 -27.39 -2.31
C GLY A 200 6.86 -26.02 -2.69
N ALA A 201 6.14 -24.97 -2.34
CA ALA A 201 6.55 -23.60 -2.61
C ALA A 201 7.89 -23.24 -1.95
N VAL A 202 8.11 -23.65 -0.69
CA VAL A 202 9.37 -23.42 0.04
C VAL A 202 10.51 -24.19 -0.59
N ARG A 203 10.33 -25.48 -0.91
CA ARG A 203 11.36 -26.30 -1.57
C ARG A 203 11.74 -25.74 -2.94
N ASP A 204 10.75 -25.34 -3.73
CA ASP A 204 11.01 -24.82 -5.08
C ASP A 204 11.70 -23.45 -5.02
N ALA A 205 11.29 -22.58 -4.11
CA ALA A 205 11.98 -21.30 -3.88
C ALA A 205 13.45 -21.50 -3.49
N LYS A 206 13.73 -22.44 -2.58
CA LYS A 206 15.11 -22.82 -2.22
C LYS A 206 15.86 -23.33 -3.45
N ARG A 207 15.29 -24.24 -4.22
CA ARG A 207 15.89 -24.81 -5.43
C ARG A 207 16.28 -23.71 -6.43
N ILE A 208 15.36 -22.78 -6.71
CA ILE A 208 15.59 -21.66 -7.65
C ILE A 208 16.73 -20.76 -7.15
N VAL A 209 16.71 -20.41 -5.87
CA VAL A 209 17.71 -19.50 -5.29
C VAL A 209 19.07 -20.18 -5.19
N LEU A 210 19.13 -21.44 -4.69
CA LEU A 210 20.37 -22.18 -4.48
C LEU A 210 21.05 -22.63 -5.77
N ALA A 211 20.33 -22.75 -6.88
CA ALA A 211 20.91 -23.03 -8.19
C ALA A 211 21.99 -22.02 -8.60
N SER A 212 21.94 -20.83 -8.08
CA SER A 212 22.86 -19.73 -8.41
C SER A 212 23.53 -19.11 -7.19
N ASP A 213 23.22 -19.60 -5.99
CA ASP A 213 23.79 -19.17 -4.72
C ASP A 213 23.72 -20.30 -3.69
N PRO A 214 24.79 -21.10 -3.50
CA PRO A 214 24.79 -22.27 -2.66
C PRO A 214 24.77 -21.98 -1.15
N SER A 215 24.66 -20.70 -0.73
CA SER A 215 24.59 -20.35 0.68
C SER A 215 23.31 -20.89 1.32
N SER A 216 23.42 -21.39 2.55
CA SER A 216 22.27 -21.91 3.29
C SER A 216 21.20 -20.84 3.51
N VAL A 217 19.94 -21.17 3.24
CA VAL A 217 18.79 -20.30 3.50
C VAL A 217 18.41 -20.40 4.99
N PHE A 218 18.34 -19.25 5.65
CA PHE A 218 17.92 -19.14 7.05
C PHE A 218 16.40 -19.06 7.19
N ALA A 219 15.75 -18.18 6.39
CA ALA A 219 14.32 -17.96 6.44
C ALA A 219 13.74 -17.61 5.07
N LEU A 220 12.43 -17.85 4.94
CA LEU A 220 11.61 -17.41 3.84
C LEU A 220 10.50 -16.49 4.36
N VAL A 221 10.28 -15.36 3.69
CA VAL A 221 9.17 -14.44 3.96
C VAL A 221 8.16 -14.56 2.82
N ASN A 222 6.93 -14.98 3.16
CA ASN A 222 5.81 -15.02 2.23
C ASN A 222 5.12 -13.65 2.17
N ALA A 223 5.46 -12.84 1.16
CA ALA A 223 4.89 -11.53 0.88
C ALA A 223 4.09 -11.52 -0.44
N THR A 224 3.43 -12.65 -0.77
CA THR A 224 2.79 -12.88 -2.07
C THR A 224 1.38 -12.26 -2.19
N GLY A 225 0.94 -11.48 -1.20
CA GLY A 225 -0.35 -10.79 -1.25
C GLY A 225 -1.53 -11.76 -1.35
N LEU A 226 -2.41 -11.57 -2.35
CA LEU A 226 -3.56 -12.43 -2.57
C LEU A 226 -3.17 -13.85 -3.06
N SER A 227 -2.03 -13.99 -3.73
CA SER A 227 -1.52 -15.28 -4.19
C SER A 227 -1.08 -16.20 -3.05
N ALA A 228 -0.94 -15.68 -1.81
CA ALA A 228 -0.71 -16.50 -0.61
C ALA A 228 -1.74 -17.63 -0.47
N ARG A 229 -2.98 -17.44 -0.94
CA ARG A 229 -4.05 -18.44 -0.92
C ARG A 229 -3.70 -19.76 -1.62
N HIS A 230 -2.74 -19.75 -2.54
CA HIS A 230 -2.28 -20.94 -3.27
C HIS A 230 -1.14 -21.66 -2.55
N ILE A 231 -0.57 -21.03 -1.52
CA ILE A 231 0.61 -21.51 -0.81
C ILE A 231 0.24 -22.06 0.58
N VAL A 232 -0.62 -21.34 1.30
CA VAL A 232 -0.96 -21.63 2.71
C VAL A 232 -1.97 -22.76 2.84
N SER A 233 -2.24 -23.23 4.06
CA SER A 233 -3.26 -24.27 4.34
C SER A 233 -4.64 -23.86 3.82
N ALA A 234 -5.52 -24.82 3.56
CA ALA A 234 -6.88 -24.57 3.09
C ALA A 234 -7.69 -23.68 4.06
N GLU A 235 -7.50 -23.87 5.37
CA GLU A 235 -8.13 -23.03 6.39
C GLU A 235 -7.70 -21.58 6.25
N GLU A 236 -6.41 -21.32 6.17
CA GLU A 236 -5.87 -19.97 6.03
C GLU A 236 -6.23 -19.34 4.66
N ALA A 237 -6.20 -20.14 3.59
CA ALA A 237 -6.60 -19.71 2.24
C ALA A 237 -8.06 -19.24 2.20
N SER A 238 -8.96 -19.86 2.99
CA SER A 238 -10.38 -19.48 3.08
C SER A 238 -10.60 -18.09 3.70
N LYS A 239 -9.61 -17.56 4.39
CA LYS A 239 -9.63 -16.20 4.97
C LYS A 239 -9.26 -15.13 3.94
N LEU A 240 -8.64 -15.51 2.81
CA LEU A 240 -8.18 -14.59 1.78
C LEU A 240 -9.24 -14.35 0.70
N TYR A 241 -9.50 -13.11 0.38
CA TYR A 241 -10.50 -12.69 -0.61
C TYR A 241 -10.06 -11.42 -1.34
N PRO A 242 -10.49 -11.23 -2.60
CA PRO A 242 -10.23 -10.00 -3.32
C PRO A 242 -11.17 -8.90 -2.84
N ILE A 243 -10.68 -7.68 -2.86
CA ILE A 243 -11.51 -6.49 -2.82
C ILE A 243 -11.22 -5.75 -4.13
N ARG A 244 -12.08 -5.96 -5.12
CA ARG A 244 -11.91 -5.32 -6.42
C ARG A 244 -12.05 -3.82 -6.30
N GLY A 245 -11.13 -3.11 -6.91
CA GLY A 245 -11.15 -1.67 -7.07
C GLY A 245 -10.96 -1.30 -8.52
N GLN A 246 -11.72 -0.31 -8.98
CA GLN A 246 -11.56 0.32 -10.27
C GLN A 246 -11.35 1.80 -10.09
N THR A 247 -10.41 2.37 -10.84
CA THR A 247 -10.04 3.78 -10.78
C THR A 247 -9.73 4.32 -12.16
N VAL A 248 -9.91 5.62 -12.33
CA VAL A 248 -9.59 6.32 -13.56
C VAL A 248 -8.38 7.21 -13.31
N LEU A 249 -7.35 7.08 -14.12
CA LEU A 249 -6.18 7.97 -14.15
C LEU A 249 -6.46 9.09 -15.14
N VAL A 250 -6.41 10.32 -14.67
CA VAL A 250 -6.63 11.51 -15.49
C VAL A 250 -5.36 12.37 -15.55
N LYS A 251 -5.24 13.17 -16.60
CA LYS A 251 -4.16 14.13 -16.79
C LYS A 251 -4.31 15.32 -15.84
N GLY A 252 -3.21 15.84 -15.41
CA GLY A 252 -3.10 16.91 -14.43
C GLY A 252 -2.92 16.39 -13.01
N GLU A 253 -2.24 17.16 -12.19
CA GLU A 253 -1.98 16.84 -10.79
C GLU A 253 -2.87 17.70 -9.89
N ALA A 254 -3.84 17.11 -9.21
CA ALA A 254 -4.75 17.83 -8.34
C ALA A 254 -4.00 18.51 -7.19
N LEU A 255 -4.46 19.70 -6.81
CA LEU A 255 -3.84 20.51 -5.75
C LEU A 255 -3.88 19.80 -4.38
N ARG A 256 -4.92 18.99 -4.14
CA ARG A 256 -5.16 18.29 -2.87
C ARG A 256 -5.84 16.95 -3.08
N SER A 257 -5.74 16.07 -2.10
CA SER A 257 -6.56 14.86 -2.10
C SER A 257 -7.93 15.14 -1.45
N ARG A 258 -8.95 14.46 -1.94
CA ARG A 258 -10.31 14.51 -1.40
C ARG A 258 -10.87 13.12 -1.25
N THR A 259 -11.61 12.89 -0.17
CA THR A 259 -12.31 11.62 0.06
C THR A 259 -13.71 11.94 0.58
N TYR A 260 -14.73 11.40 -0.09
CA TYR A 260 -16.14 11.54 0.27
C TYR A 260 -16.68 10.16 0.62
N VAL A 261 -17.19 10.00 1.84
CA VAL A 261 -17.62 8.73 2.41
C VAL A 261 -19.14 8.75 2.58
N ASP A 262 -19.82 7.71 2.13
CA ASP A 262 -21.28 7.50 2.24
C ASP A 262 -22.14 8.55 1.54
N PHE A 263 -21.65 9.24 0.51
CA PHE A 263 -22.46 10.15 -0.30
C PHE A 263 -23.30 9.38 -1.32
N ALA A 264 -24.53 9.87 -1.55
CA ALA A 264 -25.44 9.28 -2.52
C ALA A 264 -24.84 9.25 -3.94
N GLY A 265 -24.89 8.09 -4.60
CA GLY A 265 -24.36 7.89 -5.94
C GLY A 265 -22.84 7.61 -6.00
N ALA A 266 -22.14 7.65 -4.86
CA ALA A 266 -20.80 7.05 -4.76
C ALA A 266 -20.96 5.57 -4.36
N GLU A 267 -20.19 4.69 -4.98
CA GLU A 267 -20.12 3.28 -4.56
C GLU A 267 -19.31 3.17 -3.26
N ASP A 268 -19.92 3.53 -2.14
CA ASP A 268 -19.38 3.62 -0.77
C ASP A 268 -18.36 4.74 -0.57
N ILE A 269 -17.53 5.07 -1.56
CA ILE A 269 -16.46 6.05 -1.43
C ILE A 269 -16.11 6.68 -2.79
N ALA A 270 -16.01 8.01 -2.81
CA ALA A 270 -15.42 8.73 -3.92
C ALA A 270 -14.14 9.42 -3.46
N TYR A 271 -13.09 9.39 -4.28
CA TYR A 271 -11.83 10.03 -3.93
C TYR A 271 -11.07 10.55 -5.14
N VAL A 272 -10.25 11.58 -4.88
CA VAL A 272 -9.27 12.14 -5.78
C VAL A 272 -7.91 12.09 -5.09
N VAL A 273 -6.93 11.47 -5.74
CA VAL A 273 -5.58 11.31 -5.20
C VAL A 273 -4.56 11.73 -6.25
N PRO A 274 -3.90 12.90 -6.09
CA PRO A 274 -2.82 13.30 -6.99
C PRO A 274 -1.64 12.34 -6.88
N ARG A 275 -0.97 12.08 -8.00
CA ARG A 275 0.29 11.33 -8.07
C ARG A 275 1.47 12.29 -8.15
N PRO A 276 2.17 12.58 -7.04
CA PRO A 276 3.20 13.61 -6.99
C PRO A 276 4.27 13.45 -8.08
N GLY A 277 4.53 14.55 -8.81
CA GLY A 277 5.55 14.60 -9.85
C GLY A 277 5.24 13.84 -11.14
N SER A 278 4.03 13.29 -11.31
CA SER A 278 3.65 12.54 -12.51
C SER A 278 2.82 13.36 -13.53
N GLY A 279 2.27 14.49 -13.10
CA GLY A 279 1.29 15.21 -13.90
C GLY A 279 -0.04 14.46 -14.07
N THR A 280 -0.36 13.51 -13.18
CA THR A 280 -1.59 12.73 -13.23
C THR A 280 -2.27 12.62 -11.86
N THR A 281 -3.56 12.29 -11.89
CA THR A 281 -4.39 12.12 -10.69
C THR A 281 -5.25 10.87 -10.83
N ILE A 282 -5.39 10.12 -9.73
CA ILE A 282 -6.36 9.02 -9.62
C ILE A 282 -7.71 9.59 -9.18
N ILE A 283 -8.76 9.25 -9.91
CA ILE A 283 -10.16 9.42 -9.51
C ILE A 283 -10.74 8.04 -9.25
N GLY A 284 -11.37 7.86 -8.11
CA GLY A 284 -11.98 6.57 -7.70
C GLY A 284 -13.19 6.78 -6.80
N GLY A 285 -13.81 5.76 -6.38
CA GLY A 285 -13.59 4.42 -6.80
C GLY A 285 -14.67 3.47 -6.29
N CYS A 286 -14.30 2.22 -6.11
CA CYS A 286 -15.22 1.21 -5.59
C CYS A 286 -14.52 0.26 -4.61
N LYS A 287 -15.36 -0.48 -3.83
CA LYS A 287 -14.92 -1.48 -2.86
C LYS A 287 -15.78 -2.73 -2.99
N GLN A 288 -15.53 -3.54 -4.03
CA GLN A 288 -16.33 -4.72 -4.32
C GLN A 288 -15.71 -5.97 -3.70
N VAL A 289 -16.18 -6.32 -2.50
CA VAL A 289 -15.68 -7.46 -1.72
C VAL A 289 -16.07 -8.78 -2.38
N GLY A 290 -15.12 -9.70 -2.53
CA GLY A 290 -15.33 -11.03 -3.13
C GLY A 290 -15.44 -11.02 -4.66
N ASN A 291 -15.31 -9.87 -5.31
CA ASN A 291 -15.42 -9.78 -6.77
C ASN A 291 -14.06 -10.05 -7.43
N TRP A 292 -14.00 -11.09 -8.28
CA TRP A 292 -12.84 -11.53 -9.04
C TRP A 292 -12.83 -11.05 -10.50
N ALA A 293 -13.79 -10.21 -10.92
CA ALA A 293 -13.82 -9.71 -12.28
C ALA A 293 -12.57 -8.91 -12.62
N GLU A 294 -11.97 -9.21 -13.77
CA GLU A 294 -10.75 -8.56 -14.28
C GLU A 294 -11.09 -7.42 -15.24
N ASP A 295 -12.25 -7.53 -15.90
CA ASP A 295 -12.66 -6.59 -16.94
C ASP A 295 -12.99 -5.21 -16.36
N ILE A 296 -12.79 -4.20 -17.18
CA ILE A 296 -13.22 -2.84 -16.91
C ILE A 296 -14.76 -2.78 -17.02
N ASP A 297 -15.39 -2.22 -15.98
CA ASP A 297 -16.81 -1.86 -16.01
C ASP A 297 -16.92 -0.40 -16.47
N GLU A 298 -17.34 -0.22 -17.73
CA GLU A 298 -17.46 1.10 -18.35
C GLU A 298 -18.53 1.95 -17.65
N GLY A 299 -19.65 1.36 -17.24
CA GLY A 299 -20.68 2.08 -16.50
C GLY A 299 -20.18 2.56 -15.12
N LEU A 300 -19.26 1.83 -14.51
CA LEU A 300 -18.59 2.28 -13.28
C LEU A 300 -17.63 3.45 -13.56
N ASN A 301 -16.91 3.44 -14.69
CA ASN A 301 -16.07 4.58 -15.08
C ASN A 301 -16.88 5.87 -15.22
N GLU A 302 -18.00 5.79 -15.93
CA GLU A 302 -18.92 6.92 -16.10
C GLU A 302 -19.38 7.43 -14.73
N ARG A 303 -19.85 6.54 -13.84
CA ARG A 303 -20.28 6.93 -12.49
C ARG A 303 -19.18 7.58 -11.65
N ILE A 304 -17.94 7.06 -11.72
CA ILE A 304 -16.79 7.62 -11.02
C ILE A 304 -16.53 9.05 -11.49
N LEU A 305 -16.45 9.28 -12.80
CA LEU A 305 -16.17 10.59 -13.37
C LEU A 305 -17.32 11.58 -13.14
N GLU A 306 -18.56 11.14 -13.33
CA GLU A 306 -19.73 11.98 -13.08
C GLU A 306 -19.88 12.35 -11.59
N THR A 307 -19.54 11.45 -10.68
CA THR A 307 -19.51 11.76 -9.25
C THR A 307 -18.45 12.81 -8.96
N ALA A 308 -17.24 12.66 -9.46
CA ALA A 308 -16.17 13.64 -9.26
C ALA A 308 -16.53 15.02 -9.85
N LYS A 309 -17.19 15.05 -11.01
CA LYS A 309 -17.65 16.25 -11.68
C LYS A 309 -18.77 16.93 -10.89
N ARG A 310 -19.81 16.19 -10.51
CA ARG A 310 -20.97 16.69 -9.74
C ARG A 310 -20.55 17.30 -8.40
N GLU A 311 -19.63 16.63 -7.71
CA GLU A 311 -19.15 17.04 -6.39
C GLU A 311 -17.98 18.04 -6.44
N GLY A 312 -17.55 18.50 -7.62
CA GLY A 312 -16.44 19.46 -7.78
C GLY A 312 -15.09 18.96 -7.21
N MET A 313 -14.84 17.65 -7.23
CA MET A 313 -13.71 17.06 -6.50
C MET A 313 -12.33 17.42 -7.06
N ALA A 314 -12.21 17.69 -8.33
CA ALA A 314 -10.97 18.07 -9.01
C ALA A 314 -11.28 18.98 -10.19
N GLU A 315 -12.00 20.06 -9.95
CA GLU A 315 -12.52 20.94 -10.98
C GLU A 315 -11.40 21.56 -11.82
N GLU A 316 -10.25 21.82 -11.21
CA GLU A 316 -9.05 22.33 -11.86
C GLU A 316 -8.47 21.39 -12.93
N LEU A 317 -8.87 20.12 -12.95
CA LEU A 317 -8.43 19.12 -13.92
C LEU A 317 -9.42 18.90 -15.07
N ARG A 318 -10.54 19.61 -15.08
CA ARG A 318 -11.57 19.50 -16.12
C ARG A 318 -11.19 20.32 -17.37
N THR A 319 -10.18 19.82 -18.09
CA THR A 319 -9.59 20.47 -19.25
C THR A 319 -10.01 19.86 -20.59
N GLY A 320 -10.84 18.81 -20.58
CA GLY A 320 -11.40 18.19 -21.77
C GLY A 320 -12.29 19.16 -22.57
N GLU A 321 -12.41 18.97 -23.88
CA GLU A 321 -13.19 19.86 -24.79
C GLU A 321 -14.67 19.93 -24.38
N ASP A 322 -15.21 18.86 -23.75
CA ASP A 322 -16.57 18.78 -23.21
C ASP A 322 -16.70 19.30 -21.78
N GLY A 323 -15.63 19.90 -21.22
CA GLY A 323 -15.54 20.30 -19.82
C GLY A 323 -15.43 19.11 -18.85
N GLY A 324 -15.03 17.94 -19.33
CA GLY A 324 -14.73 16.74 -18.56
C GLY A 324 -13.25 16.58 -18.22
N PHE A 325 -12.90 15.39 -17.73
CA PHE A 325 -11.52 15.02 -17.43
C PHE A 325 -10.85 14.39 -18.66
N GLU A 326 -9.56 14.70 -18.89
CA GLU A 326 -8.76 14.02 -19.90
C GLU A 326 -8.27 12.67 -19.36
N VAL A 327 -8.94 11.58 -19.75
CA VAL A 327 -8.65 10.22 -19.26
C VAL A 327 -7.37 9.69 -19.90
N VAL A 328 -6.44 9.25 -19.06
CA VAL A 328 -5.18 8.60 -19.47
C VAL A 328 -5.35 7.09 -19.54
N SER A 329 -5.93 6.48 -18.49
CA SER A 329 -6.19 5.05 -18.43
C SER A 329 -7.21 4.70 -17.34
N VAL A 330 -7.77 3.50 -17.46
CA VAL A 330 -8.58 2.87 -16.40
C VAL A 330 -7.79 1.73 -15.79
N GLN A 331 -7.89 1.56 -14.48
CA GLN A 331 -7.15 0.56 -13.73
C GLN A 331 -8.09 -0.31 -12.91
N VAL A 332 -7.91 -1.62 -12.98
CA VAL A 332 -8.61 -2.61 -12.15
C VAL A 332 -7.58 -3.38 -11.34
N GLY A 333 -7.84 -3.58 -10.06
CA GLY A 333 -6.93 -4.34 -9.20
C GLY A 333 -7.66 -5.00 -8.02
N TRP A 334 -7.05 -6.06 -7.49
CA TRP A 334 -7.57 -6.81 -6.35
C TRP A 334 -6.76 -6.50 -5.09
N ARG A 335 -7.33 -5.73 -4.18
CA ARG A 335 -6.72 -5.55 -2.86
C ARG A 335 -6.77 -6.87 -2.09
N PRO A 336 -5.66 -7.32 -1.49
CA PRO A 336 -5.57 -8.62 -0.81
C PRO A 336 -6.26 -8.57 0.57
N GLY A 337 -7.58 -8.78 0.60
CA GLY A 337 -8.35 -8.87 1.84
C GLY A 337 -8.06 -10.17 2.60
N ARG A 338 -8.09 -10.11 3.94
CA ARG A 338 -8.01 -11.27 4.83
C ARG A 338 -8.93 -11.08 6.03
N LYS A 339 -9.73 -12.09 6.35
CA LYS A 339 -10.53 -12.10 7.59
C LYS A 339 -9.59 -12.13 8.79
N GLY A 340 -9.82 -11.23 9.74
CA GLY A 340 -8.96 -11.05 10.92
C GLY A 340 -7.75 -10.13 10.70
N GLY A 341 -7.71 -9.39 9.59
CA GLY A 341 -6.65 -8.43 9.32
C GLY A 341 -5.38 -9.03 8.70
N PRO A 342 -4.32 -8.22 8.54
CA PRO A 342 -3.07 -8.67 7.94
C PRO A 342 -2.37 -9.73 8.81
N ARG A 343 -1.74 -10.70 8.16
CA ARG A 343 -0.92 -11.73 8.80
C ARG A 343 0.55 -11.35 8.70
N VAL A 344 1.15 -10.93 9.83
CA VAL A 344 2.59 -10.64 9.93
C VAL A 344 3.13 -11.38 11.14
N GLU A 345 3.45 -12.66 10.94
CA GLU A 345 3.84 -13.59 12.01
C GLU A 345 4.68 -14.75 11.48
N ILE A 346 5.32 -15.47 12.38
CA ILE A 346 5.96 -16.74 12.07
C ILE A 346 4.89 -17.81 11.82
N GLU A 347 5.19 -18.79 10.94
CA GLU A 347 4.33 -19.95 10.77
C GLU A 347 4.20 -20.74 12.09
N VAL A 348 3.00 -21.17 12.42
CA VAL A 348 2.74 -21.89 13.69
C VAL A 348 2.95 -23.40 13.53
N GLU A 349 2.53 -23.93 12.37
CA GLU A 349 2.68 -25.35 12.06
C GLU A 349 4.17 -25.71 11.88
N GLY A 350 4.53 -26.95 12.23
CA GLY A 350 5.91 -27.41 12.13
C GLY A 350 6.92 -26.68 13.03
N GLY A 351 6.44 -25.99 14.07
CA GLY A 351 7.30 -25.22 14.99
C GLY A 351 7.99 -24.02 14.30
N GLY A 352 7.35 -23.43 13.30
CA GLY A 352 7.83 -22.24 12.60
C GLY A 352 8.77 -22.54 11.44
N LYS A 353 9.04 -23.80 11.14
CA LYS A 353 9.94 -24.21 10.04
C LYS A 353 9.24 -25.09 9.02
N VAL A 354 9.55 -24.82 7.75
CA VAL A 354 9.17 -25.63 6.62
C VAL A 354 10.43 -25.99 5.84
N ASP A 355 10.64 -27.27 5.56
CA ASP A 355 11.86 -27.79 4.90
C ASP A 355 13.17 -27.24 5.50
N GLY A 356 13.21 -27.14 6.83
CA GLY A 356 14.37 -26.69 7.61
C GLY A 356 14.61 -25.18 7.66
N VAL A 357 13.81 -24.36 6.98
CA VAL A 357 13.90 -22.87 7.00
C VAL A 357 12.77 -22.26 7.83
N TRP A 358 13.07 -21.19 8.53
CA TRP A 358 12.05 -20.40 9.21
C TRP A 358 11.10 -19.78 8.19
N LEU A 359 9.81 -19.82 8.46
CA LEU A 359 8.80 -19.23 7.60
C LEU A 359 8.07 -18.09 8.31
N VAL A 360 8.10 -16.92 7.70
CA VAL A 360 7.39 -15.72 8.16
C VAL A 360 6.38 -15.30 7.10
N HIS A 361 5.16 -14.97 7.51
CA HIS A 361 4.13 -14.44 6.64
C HIS A 361 4.05 -12.92 6.73
N ALA A 362 3.76 -12.25 5.61
CA ALA A 362 3.52 -10.82 5.52
C ALA A 362 2.56 -10.52 4.37
N TYR A 363 1.24 -10.72 4.58
CA TYR A 363 0.22 -10.54 3.55
C TYR A 363 -1.16 -10.16 4.14
N GLY A 364 -2.13 -9.89 3.28
CA GLY A 364 -3.53 -9.67 3.68
C GLY A 364 -3.85 -8.26 4.16
N HIS A 365 -3.08 -7.26 3.73
CA HIS A 365 -3.20 -5.86 4.17
C HIS A 365 -4.40 -5.12 3.55
N ALA A 366 -5.24 -5.77 2.75
CA ALA A 366 -6.40 -5.16 2.09
C ALA A 366 -6.03 -3.84 1.37
N GLY A 367 -6.72 -2.73 1.69
CA GLY A 367 -6.39 -1.40 1.18
C GLY A 367 -5.21 -0.72 1.86
N GLY A 368 -4.73 -1.26 2.98
CA GLY A 368 -3.69 -0.67 3.84
C GLY A 368 -2.24 -1.02 3.49
N GLY A 369 -2.01 -1.73 2.37
CA GLY A 369 -0.68 -2.26 2.06
C GLY A 369 0.44 -1.21 2.00
N TYR A 370 0.18 -0.02 1.47
CA TYR A 370 1.14 1.07 1.45
C TYR A 370 1.27 1.75 2.81
N GLN A 371 0.14 2.12 3.38
CA GLN A 371 0.12 2.88 4.63
C GLN A 371 0.69 2.13 5.84
N ALA A 372 0.65 0.79 5.84
CA ALA A 372 1.25 -0.06 6.87
C ALA A 372 2.64 -0.61 6.47
N SER A 373 3.16 -0.26 5.30
CA SER A 373 4.30 -0.97 4.68
C SER A 373 5.56 -0.97 5.52
N VAL A 374 5.96 0.17 6.08
CA VAL A 374 7.19 0.29 6.87
C VAL A 374 7.04 -0.45 8.20
N GLY A 375 5.97 -0.16 8.96
CA GLY A 375 5.79 -0.79 10.27
C GLY A 375 5.62 -2.30 10.20
N SER A 376 4.88 -2.82 9.20
CA SER A 376 4.75 -4.28 9.01
C SER A 376 6.08 -4.92 8.58
N ALA A 377 6.90 -4.25 7.79
CA ALA A 377 8.23 -4.72 7.42
C ALA A 377 9.19 -4.73 8.62
N GLU A 378 9.16 -3.70 9.46
CA GLU A 378 9.93 -3.67 10.73
C GLU A 378 9.50 -4.83 11.65
N ARG A 379 8.20 -5.19 11.68
CA ARG A 379 7.73 -6.36 12.43
C ARG A 379 8.33 -7.66 11.89
N VAL A 380 8.47 -7.83 10.58
CA VAL A 380 9.19 -8.99 10.01
C VAL A 380 10.64 -9.01 10.47
N VAL A 381 11.32 -7.86 10.47
CA VAL A 381 12.71 -7.73 10.98
C VAL A 381 12.81 -8.13 12.45
N GLU A 382 11.86 -7.72 13.29
CA GLU A 382 11.81 -8.11 14.71
C GLU A 382 11.66 -9.62 14.87
N ILE A 383 10.72 -10.24 14.14
CA ILE A 383 10.51 -11.70 14.20
C ILE A 383 11.79 -12.43 13.82
N LEU A 384 12.40 -12.12 12.67
CA LEU A 384 13.63 -12.74 12.20
C LEU A 384 14.81 -12.48 13.14
N GLY A 385 14.76 -11.36 13.85
CA GLY A 385 15.73 -10.95 14.83
C GLY A 385 15.69 -11.74 16.12
N GLY A 386 14.55 -12.32 16.46
CA GLY A 386 14.34 -13.19 17.63
C GLY A 386 14.69 -14.66 17.38
N LEU A 387 14.95 -15.05 16.12
CA LEU A 387 15.32 -16.41 15.70
C LEU A 387 16.85 -16.57 15.60
#